data_34c19c9e27fbe46d0f48eb6027ddf754
#
_entry.id   34c19c9e27fbe46d0f48eb6027ddf754
#
_cell.length_a   1.000
_cell.length_b   1.000
_cell.length_c   1.000
_cell.angle_alpha   90.00
_cell.angle_beta   90.00
_cell.angle_gamma   90.00
#
_symmetry.space_group_name_H-M   'P 1'
#
loop_
_entity.id
_entity.type
_entity.pdbx_description
1 polymer ?
#
loop_
_entity_poly.entity_id
_entity_poly.type
_entity_poly.pdbx_seq_one_letter_code
_entity_poly.pdbx_strand_id
1 'polypeptide(L)'
;ISSLMFIFAGLNLSIKVHQQRHIKVFDHASIFVLLLMGFAINQYLSIGTIQWVSSMAMLMVMIALAMDAHHIAYTDELTGLKNRRALNESMLSLGKNYCIVMVDIDYFKQFNDTYGHDLGDNVLQIVASVMEEVGKGGQAYRFGGEEFTLVFKNKKMQDVKEELENLRTTVEAELIDV
;
A
#
# COMPACT_ATOMS: atom_id res chain seq x y z
N ILE A 1 38.52 -8.82 -9.32
CA ILE A 1 38.21 -7.40 -9.61
C ILE A 1 36.79 -7.28 -10.19
N SER A 2 36.37 -8.19 -11.10
CA SER A 2 35.04 -8.12 -11.71
C SER A 2 33.87 -8.36 -10.74
N SER A 3 33.98 -9.27 -9.77
CA SER A 3 32.91 -9.56 -8.79
C SER A 3 32.65 -8.37 -7.85
N LEU A 4 33.69 -7.69 -7.42
CA LEU A 4 33.59 -6.50 -6.60
C LEU A 4 32.90 -5.35 -7.34
N MET A 5 33.13 -5.18 -8.63
CA MET A 5 32.44 -4.17 -9.45
C MET A 5 30.93 -4.45 -9.56
N PHE A 6 30.50 -5.71 -9.72
CA PHE A 6 29.09 -6.08 -9.76
C PHE A 6 28.39 -5.86 -8.41
N ILE A 7 29.06 -6.19 -7.30
CA ILE A 7 28.54 -5.92 -5.95
C ILE A 7 28.41 -4.41 -5.71
N PHE A 8 29.42 -3.61 -6.11
CA PHE A 8 29.37 -2.16 -6.00
C PHE A 8 28.29 -1.53 -6.88
N ALA A 9 28.13 -2.00 -8.11
CA ALA A 9 27.08 -1.53 -9.02
C ALA A 9 25.67 -1.85 -8.47
N GLY A 10 25.48 -3.07 -7.95
CA GLY A 10 24.22 -3.47 -7.32
C GLY A 10 23.90 -2.68 -6.04
N LEU A 11 24.91 -2.41 -5.19
CA LEU A 11 24.74 -1.57 -3.99
C LEU A 11 24.38 -0.13 -4.35
N ASN A 12 25.06 0.48 -5.34
CA ASN A 12 24.75 1.83 -5.80
C ASN A 12 23.35 1.93 -6.43
N LEU A 13 22.95 0.90 -7.19
CA LEU A 13 21.60 0.84 -7.75
C LEU A 13 20.56 0.68 -6.66
N SER A 14 20.81 -0.18 -5.65
CA SER A 14 19.91 -0.37 -4.49
C SER A 14 19.77 0.92 -3.66
N ILE A 15 20.85 1.69 -3.47
CA ILE A 15 20.82 2.97 -2.76
C ILE A 15 20.02 4.01 -3.55
N LYS A 16 20.21 4.13 -4.87
CA LYS A 16 19.43 5.04 -5.73
C LYS A 16 17.95 4.68 -5.76
N VAL A 17 17.64 3.39 -5.80
CA VAL A 17 16.27 2.85 -5.79
C VAL A 17 15.62 3.16 -4.44
N HIS A 18 16.33 3.00 -3.31
CA HIS A 18 15.80 3.31 -1.96
C HIS A 18 15.50 4.81 -1.74
N GLN A 19 16.07 5.70 -2.53
CA GLN A 19 15.87 7.15 -2.42
C GLN A 19 14.59 7.65 -3.13
N GLN A 20 13.94 6.82 -3.95
CA GLN A 20 12.65 7.10 -4.57
C GLN A 20 11.53 6.48 -3.74
N ARG A 21 10.59 7.31 -3.25
CA ARG A 21 9.49 6.93 -2.33
C ARG A 21 8.49 5.87 -2.86
N HIS A 22 8.64 5.37 -4.08
CA HIS A 22 7.72 4.44 -4.73
C HIS A 22 8.43 3.19 -5.27
N ILE A 23 9.22 2.53 -4.41
CA ILE A 23 9.91 1.31 -4.82
C ILE A 23 9.00 0.12 -4.61
N LYS A 24 8.57 -0.48 -5.71
CA LYS A 24 7.82 -1.74 -5.69
C LYS A 24 8.76 -2.88 -5.26
N VAL A 25 8.21 -3.88 -4.55
CA VAL A 25 8.93 -5.12 -4.15
C VAL A 25 9.65 -5.76 -5.34
N PHE A 26 9.08 -5.62 -6.53
CA PHE A 26 9.64 -6.07 -7.80
C PHE A 26 11.03 -5.49 -8.11
N ASP A 27 11.28 -4.21 -7.77
CA ASP A 27 12.57 -3.56 -8.05
C ASP A 27 13.71 -4.15 -7.20
N HIS A 28 13.44 -4.45 -5.94
CA HIS A 28 14.41 -5.12 -5.07
C HIS A 28 14.67 -6.57 -5.49
N ALA A 29 13.63 -7.30 -5.89
CA ALA A 29 13.76 -8.66 -6.39
C ALA A 29 14.58 -8.72 -7.68
N SER A 30 14.36 -7.80 -8.63
CA SER A 30 15.11 -7.73 -9.88
C SER A 30 16.59 -7.42 -9.66
N ILE A 31 16.93 -6.48 -8.75
CA ILE A 31 18.31 -6.18 -8.38
C ILE A 31 19.00 -7.42 -7.77
N PHE A 32 18.32 -8.13 -6.87
CA PHE A 32 18.88 -9.33 -6.24
C PHE A 32 19.12 -10.45 -7.26
N VAL A 33 18.21 -10.66 -8.21
CA VAL A 33 18.37 -11.62 -9.31
C VAL A 33 19.59 -11.29 -10.16
N LEU A 34 19.81 -10.02 -10.52
CA LEU A 34 20.96 -9.58 -11.28
C LEU A 34 22.28 -9.80 -10.52
N LEU A 35 22.31 -9.57 -9.21
CA LEU A 35 23.47 -9.84 -8.36
C LEU A 35 23.79 -11.33 -8.29
N LEU A 36 22.78 -12.20 -8.14
CA LEU A 36 22.95 -13.66 -8.15
C LEU A 36 23.47 -14.16 -9.50
N MET A 37 22.94 -13.66 -10.61
CA MET A 37 23.42 -14.01 -11.95
C MET A 37 24.88 -13.56 -12.15
N GLY A 38 25.24 -12.34 -11.74
CA GLY A 38 26.60 -11.83 -11.81
C GLY A 38 27.58 -12.66 -10.98
N PHE A 39 27.19 -13.08 -9.78
CA PHE A 39 27.97 -13.99 -8.94
C PHE A 39 28.14 -15.37 -9.58
N ALA A 40 27.04 -15.92 -10.12
CA ALA A 40 27.04 -17.21 -10.81
C ALA A 40 28.01 -17.25 -12.01
N ILE A 41 27.97 -16.22 -12.85
CA ILE A 41 28.83 -16.10 -14.05
C ILE A 41 30.32 -16.00 -13.65
N ASN A 42 30.61 -15.31 -12.55
CA ASN A 42 32.00 -15.06 -12.14
C ASN A 42 32.69 -16.27 -11.50
N GLN A 43 31.96 -17.29 -11.04
CA GLN A 43 32.54 -18.43 -10.29
C GLN A 43 32.86 -19.69 -11.12
N TYR A 44 32.79 -19.65 -12.44
CA TYR A 44 33.00 -20.85 -13.30
C TYR A 44 32.12 -22.05 -12.85
N LEU A 45 30.84 -21.83 -12.74
CA LEU A 45 29.95 -22.77 -12.06
C LEU A 45 29.73 -24.09 -12.81
N SER A 46 29.67 -25.16 -12.05
CA SER A 46 29.12 -26.43 -12.53
C SER A 46 27.65 -26.27 -12.94
N ILE A 47 27.19 -27.11 -13.87
CA ILE A 47 25.79 -27.08 -14.37
C ILE A 47 24.79 -27.14 -13.20
N GLY A 48 25.10 -27.89 -12.12
CA GLY A 48 24.23 -27.96 -10.93
C GLY A 48 24.06 -26.62 -10.18
N THR A 49 25.13 -25.85 -10.01
CA THR A 49 25.05 -24.55 -9.31
C THR A 49 24.28 -23.52 -10.12
N ILE A 50 24.40 -23.54 -11.46
CA ILE A 50 23.59 -22.65 -12.33
C ILE A 50 22.10 -22.99 -12.20
N GLN A 51 21.73 -24.27 -12.14
CA GLN A 51 20.35 -24.69 -11.95
C GLN A 51 19.78 -24.25 -10.61
N TRP A 52 20.52 -24.39 -9.51
CA TRP A 52 20.08 -23.92 -8.20
C TRP A 52 19.89 -22.39 -8.14
N VAL A 53 20.85 -21.63 -8.67
CA VAL A 53 20.76 -20.16 -8.69
C VAL A 53 19.59 -19.68 -9.55
N SER A 54 19.38 -20.27 -10.72
CA SER A 54 18.26 -19.88 -11.58
C SER A 54 16.90 -20.24 -10.97
N SER A 55 16.79 -21.40 -10.31
CA SER A 55 15.56 -21.81 -9.62
C SER A 55 15.22 -20.87 -8.45
N MET A 56 16.23 -20.49 -7.66
CA MET A 56 16.05 -19.51 -6.57
C MET A 56 15.66 -18.13 -7.10
N ALA A 57 16.28 -17.67 -8.19
CA ALA A 57 15.96 -16.41 -8.82
C ALA A 57 14.50 -16.40 -9.33
N MET A 58 14.08 -17.49 -9.97
CA MET A 58 12.71 -17.62 -10.47
C MET A 58 11.69 -17.65 -9.33
N LEU A 59 11.98 -18.34 -8.23
CA LEU A 59 11.13 -18.36 -7.04
C LEU A 59 10.96 -16.93 -6.44
N MET A 60 12.04 -16.18 -6.35
CA MET A 60 11.98 -14.79 -5.86
C MET A 60 11.13 -13.87 -6.75
N VAL A 61 11.26 -14.00 -8.07
CA VAL A 61 10.42 -13.25 -9.02
C VAL A 61 8.95 -13.64 -8.85
N MET A 62 8.65 -14.92 -8.70
CA MET A 62 7.27 -15.37 -8.47
C MET A 62 6.68 -14.81 -7.17
N ILE A 63 7.45 -14.80 -6.08
CA ILE A 63 7.03 -14.22 -4.80
C ILE A 63 6.80 -12.71 -4.95
N ALA A 64 7.71 -11.98 -5.60
CA ALA A 64 7.57 -10.55 -5.83
C ALA A 64 6.31 -10.23 -6.65
N LEU A 65 6.07 -10.95 -7.74
CA LEU A 65 4.85 -10.79 -8.56
C LEU A 65 3.58 -11.11 -7.76
N ALA A 66 3.60 -12.14 -6.93
CA ALA A 66 2.47 -12.49 -6.08
C ALA A 66 2.18 -11.39 -5.04
N MET A 67 3.22 -10.79 -4.44
CA MET A 67 3.08 -9.67 -3.50
C MET A 67 2.54 -8.42 -4.19
N ASP A 68 3.05 -8.06 -5.37
CA ASP A 68 2.56 -6.93 -6.15
C ASP A 68 1.10 -7.15 -6.59
N ALA A 69 0.76 -8.34 -7.07
CA ALA A 69 -0.61 -8.70 -7.44
C ALA A 69 -1.56 -8.62 -6.23
N HIS A 70 -1.12 -9.06 -5.06
CA HIS A 70 -1.88 -8.94 -3.82
C HIS A 70 -2.08 -7.46 -3.45
N HIS A 71 -1.03 -6.64 -3.50
CA HIS A 71 -1.12 -5.22 -3.19
C HIS A 71 -2.14 -4.52 -4.10
N ILE A 72 -2.02 -4.70 -5.42
CA ILE A 72 -2.95 -4.12 -6.42
C ILE A 72 -4.39 -4.61 -6.18
N ALA A 73 -4.57 -5.89 -5.80
CA ALA A 73 -5.89 -6.46 -5.58
C ALA A 73 -6.61 -5.91 -4.34
N TYR A 74 -5.86 -5.46 -3.30
CA TYR A 74 -6.39 -5.11 -1.99
C TYR A 74 -6.19 -3.66 -1.57
N THR A 75 -5.52 -2.83 -2.39
CA THR A 75 -5.25 -1.42 -2.12
C THR A 75 -5.92 -0.55 -3.19
N ASP A 76 -6.43 0.60 -2.81
CA ASP A 76 -6.94 1.62 -3.73
C ASP A 76 -5.77 2.46 -4.25
N GLU A 77 -5.64 2.56 -5.57
CA GLU A 77 -4.49 3.21 -6.21
C GLU A 77 -4.42 4.72 -5.96
N LEU A 78 -5.58 5.39 -5.82
CA LEU A 78 -5.63 6.82 -5.62
C LEU A 78 -5.27 7.20 -4.18
N THR A 79 -5.87 6.51 -3.21
CA THR A 79 -5.81 6.91 -1.80
C THR A 79 -4.78 6.14 -0.98
N GLY A 80 -4.29 5.01 -1.47
CA GLY A 80 -3.40 4.12 -0.73
C GLY A 80 -4.09 3.29 0.35
N LEU A 81 -5.35 3.59 0.70
CA LEU A 81 -6.13 2.82 1.65
C LEU A 81 -6.45 1.42 1.13
N LYS A 82 -6.80 0.52 2.02
CA LYS A 82 -7.38 -0.78 1.64
C LYS A 82 -8.70 -0.56 0.91
N ASN A 83 -8.90 -1.32 -0.17
CA ASN A 83 -10.09 -1.20 -0.99
C ASN A 83 -11.28 -2.04 -0.47
N ARG A 84 -12.42 -1.96 -1.16
CA ARG A 84 -13.64 -2.71 -0.85
C ARG A 84 -13.43 -4.23 -0.76
N ARG A 85 -12.52 -4.80 -1.57
CA ARG A 85 -12.21 -6.24 -1.51
C ARG A 85 -11.56 -6.60 -0.18
N ALA A 86 -10.59 -5.80 0.27
CA ALA A 86 -9.93 -5.95 1.56
C ALA A 86 -10.92 -5.79 2.73
N LEU A 87 -11.87 -4.86 2.61
CA LEU A 87 -12.95 -4.70 3.59
C LEU A 87 -13.78 -5.98 3.69
N ASN A 88 -14.27 -6.49 2.57
CA ASN A 88 -15.11 -7.71 2.56
C ASN A 88 -14.40 -8.90 3.19
N GLU A 89 -13.10 -9.08 2.91
CA GLU A 89 -12.30 -10.14 3.53
C GLU A 89 -12.09 -9.90 5.04
N SER A 90 -11.82 -8.65 5.45
CA SER A 90 -11.72 -8.28 6.85
C SER A 90 -13.01 -8.59 7.62
N MET A 91 -14.18 -8.35 7.01
CA MET A 91 -15.51 -8.64 7.60
C MET A 91 -15.69 -10.12 7.91
N LEU A 92 -15.15 -11.04 7.11
CA LEU A 92 -15.21 -12.48 7.37
C LEU A 92 -14.47 -12.89 8.66
N SER A 93 -13.52 -12.08 9.10
CA SER A 93 -12.68 -12.31 10.30
C SER A 93 -13.18 -11.56 11.53
N LEU A 94 -14.31 -10.83 11.44
CA LEU A 94 -14.87 -10.10 12.57
C LEU A 94 -15.44 -11.07 13.62
N GLY A 95 -15.14 -10.79 14.89
CA GLY A 95 -15.72 -11.50 16.01
C GLY A 95 -17.14 -11.05 16.33
N LYS A 96 -17.62 -11.33 17.55
CA LYS A 96 -18.99 -10.96 17.98
C LYS A 96 -19.16 -9.46 18.27
N ASN A 97 -18.09 -8.76 18.59
CA ASN A 97 -18.12 -7.34 18.92
C ASN A 97 -17.29 -6.57 17.87
N TYR A 98 -17.92 -5.68 17.17
CA TYR A 98 -17.27 -4.77 16.22
C TYR A 98 -18.14 -3.54 16.01
N CYS A 99 -17.52 -2.46 15.51
CA CYS A 99 -18.23 -1.28 15.03
C CYS A 99 -17.80 -1.01 13.59
N ILE A 100 -18.76 -0.77 12.71
CA ILE A 100 -18.53 -0.36 11.32
C ILE A 100 -19.14 1.02 11.16
N VAL A 101 -18.39 1.93 10.58
CA VAL A 101 -18.79 3.31 10.33
C VAL A 101 -18.63 3.58 8.85
N MET A 102 -19.70 4.00 8.19
CA MET A 102 -19.65 4.52 6.82
C MET A 102 -19.45 6.03 6.89
N VAL A 103 -18.56 6.53 6.06
CA VAL A 103 -18.23 7.95 5.91
C VAL A 103 -18.36 8.31 4.45
N ASP A 104 -18.99 9.43 4.18
CA ASP A 104 -19.22 9.96 2.84
C ASP A 104 -18.83 11.43 2.80
N ILE A 105 -18.30 11.92 1.68
CA ILE A 105 -17.92 13.34 1.54
C ILE A 105 -19.13 14.12 1.03
N ASP A 106 -19.62 15.05 1.86
CA ASP A 106 -20.76 15.88 1.53
C ASP A 106 -20.52 16.72 0.27
N TYR A 107 -21.48 16.70 -0.65
CA TYR A 107 -21.47 17.48 -1.90
C TYR A 107 -20.28 17.24 -2.82
N PHE A 108 -19.61 16.08 -2.73
CA PHE A 108 -18.39 15.78 -3.50
C PHE A 108 -18.61 15.88 -5.02
N LYS A 109 -19.77 15.42 -5.50
CA LYS A 109 -20.11 15.57 -6.92
C LYS A 109 -20.16 17.03 -7.34
N GLN A 110 -20.82 17.89 -6.54
CA GLN A 110 -20.92 19.33 -6.84
C GLN A 110 -19.53 20.00 -6.81
N PHE A 111 -18.66 19.57 -5.92
CA PHE A 111 -17.27 20.02 -5.85
C PHE A 111 -16.54 19.67 -7.16
N ASN A 112 -16.62 18.41 -7.61
CA ASN A 112 -16.00 17.96 -8.86
C ASN A 112 -16.55 18.72 -10.09
N ASP A 113 -17.86 18.93 -10.14
CA ASP A 113 -18.51 19.67 -11.24
C ASP A 113 -18.04 21.14 -11.31
N THR A 114 -17.63 21.71 -10.17
CA THR A 114 -17.19 23.11 -10.04
C THR A 114 -15.69 23.28 -10.25
N TYR A 115 -14.87 22.40 -9.66
CA TYR A 115 -13.41 22.57 -9.55
C TYR A 115 -12.61 21.54 -10.38
N GLY A 116 -13.29 20.53 -10.93
CA GLY A 116 -12.67 19.46 -11.72
C GLY A 116 -12.26 18.25 -10.88
N HIS A 117 -12.09 17.12 -11.58
CA HIS A 117 -11.79 15.84 -10.96
C HIS A 117 -10.40 15.79 -10.32
N ASP A 118 -9.41 16.51 -10.86
CA ASP A 118 -8.04 16.52 -10.32
C ASP A 118 -8.00 17.07 -8.88
N LEU A 119 -8.78 18.15 -8.61
CA LEU A 119 -8.93 18.68 -7.26
C LEU A 119 -9.75 17.75 -6.36
N GLY A 120 -10.77 17.09 -6.91
CA GLY A 120 -11.52 16.06 -6.19
C GLY A 120 -10.64 14.89 -5.76
N ASP A 121 -9.72 14.46 -6.61
CA ASP A 121 -8.76 13.41 -6.28
C ASP A 121 -7.83 13.82 -5.13
N ASN A 122 -7.38 15.09 -5.11
CA ASN A 122 -6.62 15.63 -3.98
C ASN A 122 -7.43 15.61 -2.67
N VAL A 123 -8.71 16.01 -2.72
CA VAL A 123 -9.62 15.94 -1.56
C VAL A 123 -9.73 14.49 -1.05
N LEU A 124 -9.92 13.52 -1.94
CA LEU A 124 -9.97 12.11 -1.57
C LEU A 124 -8.68 11.63 -0.89
N GLN A 125 -7.52 12.07 -1.38
CA GLN A 125 -6.23 11.73 -0.78
C GLN A 125 -6.05 12.36 0.61
N ILE A 126 -6.47 13.60 0.81
CA ILE A 126 -6.42 14.27 2.11
C ILE A 126 -7.32 13.55 3.11
N VAL A 127 -8.58 13.29 2.74
CA VAL A 127 -9.52 12.56 3.59
C VAL A 127 -8.97 11.17 3.95
N ALA A 128 -8.41 10.46 2.98
CA ALA A 128 -7.83 9.14 3.19
C ALA A 128 -6.65 9.18 4.16
N SER A 129 -5.76 10.18 4.06
CA SER A 129 -4.61 10.33 4.96
C SER A 129 -5.04 10.55 6.41
N VAL A 130 -6.06 11.38 6.63
CA VAL A 130 -6.64 11.58 7.97
C VAL A 130 -7.29 10.29 8.49
N MET A 131 -8.00 9.55 7.62
CA MET A 131 -8.61 8.28 8.02
C MET A 131 -7.62 7.17 8.32
N GLU A 132 -6.45 7.17 7.68
CA GLU A 132 -5.39 6.19 7.94
C GLU A 132 -4.85 6.32 9.37
N GLU A 133 -4.86 7.53 9.92
CA GLU A 133 -4.40 7.83 11.29
C GLU A 133 -5.43 7.52 12.37
N VAL A 134 -6.60 6.94 12.02
CA VAL A 134 -7.65 6.64 12.99
C VAL A 134 -7.13 5.79 14.15
N GLY A 135 -7.35 6.31 15.36
CA GLY A 135 -6.91 5.67 16.60
C GLY A 135 -7.77 4.48 17.05
N LYS A 136 -7.56 4.04 18.29
CA LYS A 136 -8.32 2.97 18.96
C LYS A 136 -8.36 1.63 18.25
N GLY A 137 -7.42 1.38 17.32
CA GLY A 137 -7.33 0.15 16.52
C GLY A 137 -8.36 0.10 15.39
N GLY A 138 -8.81 1.25 14.92
CA GLY A 138 -9.61 1.40 13.72
C GLY A 138 -8.82 1.06 12.47
N GLN A 139 -9.49 0.60 11.43
CA GLN A 139 -8.91 0.36 10.13
C GLN A 139 -9.77 1.03 9.07
N ALA A 140 -9.14 1.88 8.24
CA ALA A 140 -9.80 2.60 7.16
C ALA A 140 -9.77 1.79 5.85
N TYR A 141 -10.85 1.94 5.08
CA TYR A 141 -11.03 1.36 3.76
C TYR A 141 -11.71 2.36 2.84
N ARG A 142 -11.33 2.40 1.57
CA ARG A 142 -12.11 3.07 0.55
C ARG A 142 -13.14 2.09 -0.01
N PHE A 143 -14.43 2.37 0.21
CA PHE A 143 -15.52 1.51 -0.25
C PHE A 143 -15.80 1.71 -1.75
N GLY A 144 -15.77 2.95 -2.21
CA GLY A 144 -15.92 3.32 -3.63
C GLY A 144 -16.22 4.81 -3.78
N GLY A 145 -15.90 5.40 -4.92
CA GLY A 145 -16.16 6.82 -5.16
C GLY A 145 -15.64 7.72 -4.05
N GLU A 146 -16.58 8.38 -3.37
CA GLU A 146 -16.38 9.26 -2.22
C GLU A 146 -16.67 8.59 -0.86
N GLU A 147 -16.96 7.27 -0.87
CA GLU A 147 -17.37 6.52 0.31
C GLU A 147 -16.18 5.81 0.97
N PHE A 148 -16.06 5.97 2.27
CA PHE A 148 -15.06 5.32 3.10
C PHE A 148 -15.72 4.49 4.19
N THR A 149 -15.00 3.52 4.74
CA THR A 149 -15.47 2.66 5.82
C THR A 149 -14.40 2.53 6.88
N LEU A 150 -14.78 2.72 8.13
CA LEU A 150 -13.93 2.46 9.29
C LEU A 150 -14.43 1.20 10.00
N VAL A 151 -13.52 0.29 10.32
CA VAL A 151 -13.82 -0.96 11.03
C VAL A 151 -13.03 -1.00 12.32
N PHE A 152 -13.74 -1.13 13.45
CA PHE A 152 -13.16 -1.25 14.78
C PHE A 152 -13.47 -2.64 15.34
N LYS A 153 -12.43 -3.48 15.52
CA LYS A 153 -12.55 -4.82 16.09
C LYS A 153 -12.62 -4.73 17.63
N ASN A 154 -13.50 -5.52 18.23
CA ASN A 154 -13.71 -5.58 19.69
C ASN A 154 -14.08 -4.24 20.33
N LYS A 155 -14.75 -3.35 19.59
CA LYS A 155 -15.24 -2.05 20.07
C LYS A 155 -16.73 -1.93 19.85
N LYS A 156 -17.38 -1.13 20.72
CA LYS A 156 -18.77 -0.69 20.56
C LYS A 156 -18.80 0.75 20.08
N MET A 157 -19.92 1.22 19.56
CA MET A 157 -20.10 2.59 19.09
C MET A 157 -19.74 3.63 20.16
N GLN A 158 -20.05 3.36 21.42
CA GLN A 158 -19.73 4.28 22.53
C GLN A 158 -18.21 4.46 22.74
N ASP A 159 -17.42 3.41 22.45
CA ASP A 159 -15.96 3.42 22.64
C ASP A 159 -15.24 4.26 21.57
N VAL A 160 -15.88 4.42 20.40
CA VAL A 160 -15.27 5.07 19.23
C VAL A 160 -15.87 6.42 18.89
N LYS A 161 -16.98 6.82 19.54
CA LYS A 161 -17.71 8.05 19.21
C LYS A 161 -16.83 9.31 19.27
N GLU A 162 -16.02 9.45 20.30
CA GLU A 162 -15.11 10.59 20.46
C GLU A 162 -14.05 10.63 19.35
N GLU A 163 -13.51 9.45 18.99
CA GLU A 163 -12.55 9.32 17.91
C GLU A 163 -13.13 9.73 16.55
N LEU A 164 -14.38 9.32 16.29
CA LEU A 164 -15.08 9.70 15.06
C LEU A 164 -15.35 11.20 14.97
N GLU A 165 -15.66 11.85 16.09
CA GLU A 165 -15.86 13.30 16.12
C GLU A 165 -14.54 14.06 15.94
N ASN A 166 -13.45 13.57 16.55
CA ASN A 166 -12.12 14.12 16.32
C ASN A 166 -11.72 13.99 14.84
N LEU A 167 -11.95 12.81 14.25
CA LEU A 167 -11.65 12.56 12.84
C LEU A 167 -12.47 13.50 11.93
N ARG A 168 -13.78 13.68 12.19
CA ARG A 168 -14.63 14.60 11.44
C ARG A 168 -14.09 16.03 11.49
N THR A 169 -13.74 16.52 12.68
CA THR A 169 -13.20 17.88 12.85
C THR A 169 -11.82 18.04 12.21
N THR A 170 -10.99 17.01 12.21
CA THR A 170 -9.69 17.05 11.54
C THR A 170 -9.87 17.12 10.02
N VAL A 171 -10.74 16.30 9.44
CA VAL A 171 -11.05 16.37 8.00
C VAL A 171 -11.57 17.75 7.62
N GLU A 172 -12.49 18.31 8.42
CA GLU A 172 -13.02 19.65 8.17
C GLU A 172 -11.93 20.73 8.20
N ALA A 173 -10.98 20.63 9.13
CA ALA A 173 -9.88 21.59 9.23
C ALA A 173 -8.91 21.48 8.04
N GLU A 174 -8.52 20.27 7.65
CA GLU A 174 -7.62 20.03 6.52
C GLU A 174 -8.22 20.48 5.17
N LEU A 175 -9.53 20.35 4.98
CA LEU A 175 -10.21 20.75 3.75
C LEU A 175 -10.38 22.27 3.59
N ILE A 176 -10.22 23.05 4.66
CA ILE A 176 -10.29 24.53 4.60
C ILE A 176 -9.04 25.11 3.94
N ASP A 177 -7.91 24.39 3.98
CA ASP A 177 -6.62 24.83 3.44
C ASP A 177 -6.39 24.43 1.97
N VAL A 178 -7.39 23.86 1.28
CA VAL A 178 -7.39 23.47 -0.14
C VAL A 178 -8.07 24.52 -1.01
#